data_5846b3c62f4b9b00863fc40a6f0bb514
#
_entry.id   5846b3c62f4b9b00863fc40a6f0bb514
#
_cell.length_a   1.000
_cell.length_b   1.000
_cell.length_c   1.000
_cell.angle_alpha   90.00
_cell.angle_beta   90.00
_cell.angle_gamma   90.00
#
_symmetry.space_group_name_H-M   'P 1'
#
loop_
_entity.id
_entity.type
_entity.pdbx_description
1 polymer ?
#
loop_
_entity_poly.entity_id
_entity_poly.type
_entity_poly.pdbx_seq_one_letter_code
_entity_poly.pdbx_strand_id
1 'polypeptide(L)'
;MWPKIEHPGRREGSLVSTGRPLLHFLSIGAQRLRASYTIPLNMIVRTTAMLFVNRLVHTLVPGSEGEPVDTSCRTNAGFAASLICIGLNITLCLAKGVAGLLAGSVSLIADAFNNLSDASSNIVSLLGFRLASRPADEGHPYGHGRYEYLAGLFVAVLVCAVGINLILESVTKIIKPSPTAYTLVSLAALATSMLVKLWMAAFNRALGNRIDSETLIATAQDSKNDVITSGSVLVAAL
;
A
#
# COMPACT_ATOMS: atom_id res chain seq x y z
N MET A 1 -48.59 -25.51 43.30
CA MET A 1 -49.74 -26.44 43.51
C MET A 1 -50.61 -26.33 42.28
N TRP A 2 -50.83 -27.44 41.66
CA TRP A 2 -51.71 -27.77 40.50
C TRP A 2 -51.08 -27.93 39.15
N PRO A 3 -51.59 -28.90 38.35
CA PRO A 3 -50.70 -29.89 37.76
C PRO A 3 -50.75 -29.95 36.20
N LYS A 4 -49.87 -30.81 35.67
CA LYS A 4 -49.85 -31.36 34.30
C LYS A 4 -51.22 -31.68 33.71
N ILE A 5 -51.39 -31.35 32.44
CA ILE A 5 -52.28 -32.10 31.54
C ILE A 5 -51.47 -32.52 30.30
N GLU A 6 -51.24 -33.83 30.19
CA GLU A 6 -50.79 -34.52 29.02
C GLU A 6 -51.99 -34.74 28.07
N HIS A 7 -51.79 -34.52 26.80
CA HIS A 7 -52.63 -35.15 25.76
C HIS A 7 -51.78 -35.80 24.66
N PRO A 8 -52.17 -37.00 24.22
CA PRO A 8 -51.36 -37.86 23.40
C PRO A 8 -51.66 -37.80 21.89
N GLY A 9 -50.64 -38.07 21.12
CA GLY A 9 -50.75 -38.85 19.89
C GLY A 9 -51.36 -38.23 18.63
N ARG A 10 -50.48 -37.93 17.67
CA ARG A 10 -50.76 -38.28 16.28
C ARG A 10 -49.49 -38.68 15.58
N ARG A 11 -49.39 -39.98 15.21
CA ARG A 11 -48.46 -40.54 14.24
C ARG A 11 -48.98 -40.18 12.85
N GLU A 12 -48.19 -39.54 12.03
CA GLU A 12 -48.32 -39.58 10.59
C GLU A 12 -46.92 -39.67 10.00
N GLY A 13 -46.55 -40.78 9.41
CA GLY A 13 -46.41 -41.04 8.01
C GLY A 13 -45.02 -40.68 7.51
N SER A 14 -44.09 -41.66 7.61
CA SER A 14 -42.80 -41.66 6.91
C SER A 14 -43.02 -41.62 5.38
N LEU A 15 -42.56 -40.52 4.75
CA LEU A 15 -42.19 -40.56 3.34
C LEU A 15 -40.68 -40.44 3.25
N VAL A 16 -40.05 -41.57 2.98
CA VAL A 16 -38.63 -41.75 2.67
C VAL A 16 -38.32 -40.94 1.41
N SER A 17 -37.63 -39.81 1.53
CA SER A 17 -37.01 -39.11 0.41
C SER A 17 -35.55 -39.57 0.29
N THR A 18 -35.39 -40.73 -0.38
CA THR A 18 -34.10 -41.26 -0.81
C THR A 18 -33.59 -40.53 -2.04
N GLY A 19 -32.95 -39.38 -1.89
CA GLY A 19 -32.35 -38.67 -3.03
C GLY A 19 -31.40 -37.54 -2.67
N ARG A 20 -31.30 -37.17 -1.40
CA ARG A 20 -30.52 -35.97 -1.00
C ARG A 20 -29.09 -36.18 -0.45
N PRO A 21 -28.62 -37.37 -0.04
CA PRO A 21 -27.26 -37.48 0.50
C PRO A 21 -26.15 -37.39 -0.57
N LEU A 22 -26.40 -37.85 -1.79
CA LEU A 22 -25.37 -37.90 -2.85
C LEU A 22 -25.02 -36.53 -3.39
N LEU A 23 -25.99 -35.64 -3.58
CA LEU A 23 -25.76 -34.25 -4.02
C LEU A 23 -25.06 -33.43 -2.94
N HIS A 24 -25.35 -33.68 -1.67
CA HIS A 24 -24.69 -33.01 -0.56
C HIS A 24 -23.22 -33.47 -0.41
N PHE A 25 -22.93 -34.76 -0.61
CA PHE A 25 -21.56 -35.30 -0.62
C PHE A 25 -20.74 -34.78 -1.82
N LEU A 26 -21.34 -34.65 -2.99
CA LEU A 26 -20.69 -34.11 -4.18
C LEU A 26 -20.43 -32.60 -4.04
N SER A 27 -21.33 -31.86 -3.39
CA SER A 27 -21.12 -30.43 -3.13
C SER A 27 -19.99 -30.16 -2.11
N ILE A 28 -19.91 -30.97 -1.05
CA ILE A 28 -18.84 -30.92 -0.05
C ILE A 28 -17.50 -31.35 -0.67
N GLY A 29 -17.48 -32.36 -1.50
CA GLY A 29 -16.31 -32.81 -2.25
C GLY A 29 -15.80 -31.73 -3.22
N ALA A 30 -16.68 -31.09 -3.97
CA ALA A 30 -16.35 -30.01 -4.90
C ALA A 30 -15.87 -28.72 -4.17
N GLN A 31 -16.44 -28.42 -2.99
CA GLN A 31 -15.97 -27.31 -2.16
C GLN A 31 -14.59 -27.59 -1.53
N ARG A 32 -14.33 -28.82 -1.08
CA ARG A 32 -13.01 -29.22 -0.58
C ARG A 32 -11.95 -29.26 -1.67
N LEU A 33 -12.27 -29.71 -2.88
CA LEU A 33 -11.34 -29.67 -4.01
C LEU A 33 -11.07 -28.26 -4.50
N ARG A 34 -12.05 -27.35 -4.47
CA ARG A 34 -11.80 -25.91 -4.73
C ARG A 34 -10.95 -25.24 -3.67
N ALA A 35 -11.07 -25.62 -2.40
CA ALA A 35 -10.27 -25.07 -1.32
C ALA A 35 -8.81 -25.56 -1.32
N SER A 36 -8.51 -26.74 -1.91
CA SER A 36 -7.16 -27.33 -1.90
C SER A 36 -6.24 -26.88 -3.04
N TYR A 37 -6.75 -26.26 -4.11
CA TYR A 37 -5.93 -25.93 -5.29
C TYR A 37 -5.96 -24.46 -5.71
N THR A 38 -6.66 -23.59 -5.00
CA THR A 38 -6.58 -22.16 -5.25
C THR A 38 -5.66 -21.55 -4.21
N ILE A 39 -4.35 -21.60 -4.43
CA ILE A 39 -3.47 -20.62 -3.83
C ILE A 39 -4.01 -19.29 -4.37
N PRO A 40 -4.59 -18.42 -3.52
CA PRO A 40 -5.19 -17.20 -4.02
C PRO A 40 -4.10 -16.42 -4.76
N LEU A 41 -4.38 -15.98 -5.97
CA LEU A 41 -3.47 -15.20 -6.82
C LEU A 41 -2.83 -14.06 -6.00
N ASN A 42 -3.59 -13.49 -5.06
CA ASN A 42 -3.11 -12.50 -4.07
C ASN A 42 -1.96 -13.03 -3.20
N MET A 43 -1.94 -14.31 -2.87
CA MET A 43 -0.87 -14.88 -2.04
C MET A 43 0.41 -15.07 -2.87
N ILE A 44 0.30 -15.49 -4.12
CA ILE A 44 1.44 -15.61 -5.03
C ILE A 44 2.03 -14.22 -5.31
N VAL A 45 1.20 -13.23 -5.65
CA VAL A 45 1.63 -11.85 -5.91
C VAL A 45 2.29 -11.24 -4.68
N ARG A 46 1.70 -11.43 -3.48
CA ARG A 46 2.31 -10.95 -2.22
C ARG A 46 3.63 -11.64 -1.93
N THR A 47 3.71 -12.95 -2.10
CA THR A 47 4.94 -13.72 -1.84
C THR A 47 6.05 -13.33 -2.81
N THR A 48 5.75 -13.21 -4.11
CA THR A 48 6.73 -12.81 -5.12
C THR A 48 7.21 -11.37 -4.91
N ALA A 49 6.28 -10.44 -4.62
CA ALA A 49 6.62 -9.06 -4.31
C ALA A 49 7.50 -8.96 -3.04
N MET A 50 7.18 -9.71 -1.98
CA MET A 50 7.97 -9.77 -0.75
C MET A 50 9.34 -10.38 -0.97
N LEU A 51 9.47 -11.46 -1.77
CA LEU A 51 10.76 -12.04 -2.12
C LEU A 51 11.64 -11.04 -2.89
N PHE A 52 11.05 -10.29 -3.82
CA PHE A 52 11.77 -9.26 -4.55
C PHE A 52 12.20 -8.10 -3.64
N VAL A 53 11.32 -7.63 -2.75
CA VAL A 53 11.63 -6.61 -1.74
C VAL A 53 12.77 -7.08 -0.84
N ASN A 54 12.68 -8.29 -0.27
CA ASN A 54 13.72 -8.82 0.61
C ASN A 54 15.06 -8.96 -0.12
N ARG A 55 15.05 -9.45 -1.36
CA ARG A 55 16.26 -9.57 -2.17
C ARG A 55 16.91 -8.20 -2.42
N LEU A 56 16.11 -7.18 -2.74
CA LEU A 56 16.60 -5.83 -2.95
C LEU A 56 17.15 -5.21 -1.66
N VAL A 57 16.47 -5.40 -0.54
CA VAL A 57 16.94 -4.94 0.79
C VAL A 57 18.26 -5.61 1.15
N HIS A 58 18.40 -6.94 0.97
CA HIS A 58 19.68 -7.65 1.20
C HIS A 58 20.79 -7.19 0.25
N THR A 59 20.47 -6.76 -0.97
CA THR A 59 21.47 -6.21 -1.91
C THR A 59 21.97 -4.84 -1.46
N LEU A 60 21.06 -4.00 -0.93
CA LEU A 60 21.39 -2.65 -0.45
C LEU A 60 22.07 -2.67 0.92
N VAL A 61 21.69 -3.62 1.77
CA VAL A 61 22.21 -3.78 3.14
C VAL A 61 22.59 -5.24 3.36
N PRO A 62 23.81 -5.65 2.97
CA PRO A 62 24.32 -6.99 3.25
C PRO A 62 24.43 -7.23 4.76
N GLY A 63 24.24 -8.47 5.19
CA GLY A 63 24.35 -8.90 6.59
C GLY A 63 23.06 -9.54 7.11
N SER A 64 23.17 -10.18 8.30
CA SER A 64 22.02 -10.83 8.94
C SER A 64 21.10 -9.83 9.64
N GLU A 65 19.83 -10.18 9.79
CA GLU A 65 18.87 -9.38 10.56
C GLU A 65 19.35 -9.28 12.02
N GLY A 66 19.45 -8.04 12.53
CA GLY A 66 19.88 -7.76 13.90
C GLY A 66 21.35 -7.36 14.06
N GLU A 67 22.17 -7.46 13.02
CA GLU A 67 23.53 -6.90 13.06
C GLU A 67 23.50 -5.37 12.89
N PRO A 68 24.37 -4.63 13.61
CA PRO A 68 24.51 -3.18 13.44
C PRO A 68 24.91 -2.85 12.01
N VAL A 69 24.16 -1.97 11.37
CA VAL A 69 24.46 -1.50 10.01
C VAL A 69 25.44 -0.34 10.10
N ASP A 70 26.54 -0.42 9.36
CA ASP A 70 27.50 0.68 9.29
C ASP A 70 26.83 1.98 8.78
N THR A 71 27.22 3.12 9.34
CA THR A 71 26.63 4.43 9.07
C THR A 71 26.68 4.80 7.58
N SER A 72 27.78 4.43 6.89
CA SER A 72 27.94 4.67 5.46
C SER A 72 26.99 3.80 4.63
N CYS A 73 26.86 2.51 4.99
CA CYS A 73 25.94 1.58 4.35
C CYS A 73 24.48 2.03 4.57
N ARG A 74 24.13 2.44 5.79
CA ARG A 74 22.82 2.98 6.17
C ARG A 74 22.43 4.17 5.30
N THR A 75 23.30 5.17 5.19
CA THR A 75 23.05 6.38 4.43
C THR A 75 22.96 6.13 2.92
N ASN A 76 23.84 5.27 2.38
CA ASN A 76 23.81 4.89 0.97
C ASN A 76 22.55 4.10 0.62
N ALA A 77 22.09 3.21 1.50
CA ALA A 77 20.85 2.47 1.30
C ALA A 77 19.63 3.41 1.31
N GLY A 78 19.56 4.36 2.24
CA GLY A 78 18.51 5.39 2.28
C GLY A 78 18.51 6.28 1.04
N PHE A 79 19.69 6.71 0.59
CA PHE A 79 19.85 7.47 -0.65
C PHE A 79 19.36 6.69 -1.88
N ALA A 80 19.76 5.43 -2.01
CA ALA A 80 19.33 4.57 -3.11
C ALA A 80 17.82 4.34 -3.10
N ALA A 81 17.22 4.11 -1.93
CA ALA A 81 15.78 3.96 -1.77
C ALA A 81 15.03 5.21 -2.23
N SER A 82 15.45 6.39 -1.79
CA SER A 82 14.85 7.66 -2.18
C SER A 82 14.92 7.86 -3.70
N LEU A 83 16.05 7.53 -4.32
CA LEU A 83 16.23 7.64 -5.78
C LEU A 83 15.31 6.69 -6.56
N ILE A 84 15.16 5.44 -6.08
CA ILE A 84 14.20 4.47 -6.65
C ILE A 84 12.78 5.01 -6.56
N CYS A 85 12.37 5.53 -5.40
CA CYS A 85 11.04 6.08 -5.19
C CYS A 85 10.77 7.31 -6.06
N ILE A 86 11.75 8.21 -6.22
CA ILE A 86 11.64 9.35 -7.15
C ILE A 86 11.41 8.85 -8.57
N GLY A 87 12.22 7.91 -9.04
CA GLY A 87 12.10 7.33 -10.37
C GLY A 87 10.74 6.71 -10.64
N LEU A 88 10.21 5.94 -9.68
CA LEU A 88 8.88 5.32 -9.77
C LEU A 88 7.76 6.36 -9.80
N ASN A 89 7.81 7.37 -8.92
CA ASN A 89 6.79 8.41 -8.89
C ASN A 89 6.81 9.27 -10.16
N ILE A 90 7.98 9.61 -10.69
CA ILE A 90 8.10 10.32 -11.97
C ILE A 90 7.55 9.45 -13.11
N THR A 91 7.86 8.15 -13.14
CA THR A 91 7.32 7.23 -14.14
C THR A 91 5.79 7.15 -14.08
N LEU A 92 5.22 7.04 -12.88
CA LEU A 92 3.77 7.08 -12.69
C LEU A 92 3.16 8.43 -13.10
N CYS A 93 3.81 9.55 -12.77
CA CYS A 93 3.40 10.88 -13.17
C CYS A 93 3.34 11.01 -14.69
N LEU A 94 4.39 10.62 -15.40
CA LEU A 94 4.44 10.67 -16.86
C LEU A 94 3.41 9.75 -17.51
N ALA A 95 3.30 8.50 -17.03
CA ALA A 95 2.33 7.54 -17.58
C ALA A 95 0.89 8.01 -17.41
N LYS A 96 0.51 8.49 -16.21
CA LYS A 96 -0.83 9.04 -15.94
C LYS A 96 -1.07 10.36 -16.66
N GLY A 97 -0.06 11.24 -16.72
CA GLY A 97 -0.14 12.52 -17.42
C GLY A 97 -0.41 12.34 -18.91
N VAL A 98 0.37 11.48 -19.56
CA VAL A 98 0.16 11.15 -20.99
C VAL A 98 -1.20 10.49 -21.21
N ALA A 99 -1.56 9.49 -20.40
CA ALA A 99 -2.87 8.82 -20.50
C ALA A 99 -4.03 9.81 -20.26
N GLY A 100 -3.88 10.73 -19.30
CA GLY A 100 -4.86 11.77 -18.99
C GLY A 100 -5.05 12.77 -20.13
N LEU A 101 -3.96 13.22 -20.74
CA LEU A 101 -4.01 14.10 -21.93
C LEU A 101 -4.67 13.42 -23.11
N LEU A 102 -4.29 12.18 -23.43
CA LEU A 102 -4.86 11.42 -24.54
C LEU A 102 -6.35 11.08 -24.33
N ALA A 103 -6.74 10.80 -23.10
CA ALA A 103 -8.14 10.50 -22.75
C ALA A 103 -8.99 11.74 -22.43
N GLY A 104 -8.42 12.94 -22.39
CA GLY A 104 -9.11 14.16 -21.97
C GLY A 104 -9.59 14.09 -20.50
N SER A 105 -8.91 13.30 -19.66
CA SER A 105 -9.35 13.03 -18.28
C SER A 105 -8.64 13.92 -17.29
N VAL A 106 -9.33 14.91 -16.78
CA VAL A 106 -8.84 15.84 -15.73
C VAL A 106 -8.46 15.08 -14.46
N SER A 107 -9.21 14.01 -14.13
CA SER A 107 -8.93 13.17 -12.96
C SER A 107 -7.58 12.47 -13.06
N LEU A 108 -7.20 11.91 -14.22
CA LEU A 108 -5.88 11.28 -14.44
C LEU A 108 -4.75 12.30 -14.38
N ILE A 109 -4.98 13.52 -14.90
CA ILE A 109 -4.01 14.61 -14.83
C ILE A 109 -3.78 15.02 -13.37
N ALA A 110 -4.86 15.18 -12.59
CA ALA A 110 -4.75 15.48 -11.15
C ALA A 110 -3.98 14.38 -10.40
N ASP A 111 -4.22 13.11 -10.75
CA ASP A 111 -3.51 11.96 -10.19
C ASP A 111 -2.02 11.95 -10.57
N ALA A 112 -1.67 12.43 -11.77
CA ALA A 112 -0.28 12.61 -12.19
C ALA A 112 0.43 13.69 -11.34
N PHE A 113 -0.25 14.80 -11.04
CA PHE A 113 0.29 15.83 -10.14
C PHE A 113 0.47 15.32 -8.72
N ASN A 114 -0.40 14.45 -8.23
CA ASN A 114 -0.20 13.81 -6.93
C ASN A 114 1.11 13.01 -6.90
N ASN A 115 1.38 12.17 -7.92
CA ASN A 115 2.65 11.45 -8.00
C ASN A 115 3.88 12.37 -8.13
N LEU A 116 3.73 13.55 -8.74
CA LEU A 116 4.80 14.56 -8.77
C LEU A 116 5.07 15.15 -7.39
N SER A 117 4.01 15.40 -6.61
CA SER A 117 4.13 15.83 -5.20
C SER A 117 4.86 14.79 -4.35
N ASP A 118 4.54 13.49 -4.54
CA ASP A 118 5.20 12.38 -3.87
C ASP A 118 6.69 12.27 -4.25
N ALA A 119 7.02 12.51 -5.53
CA ALA A 119 8.40 12.60 -5.96
C ALA A 119 9.15 13.74 -5.22
N SER A 120 8.49 14.88 -4.99
CA SER A 120 9.05 15.99 -4.24
C SER A 120 9.34 15.64 -2.78
N SER A 121 8.43 14.89 -2.12
CA SER A 121 8.67 14.37 -0.76
C SER A 121 9.87 13.42 -0.71
N ASN A 122 10.01 12.56 -1.71
CA ASN A 122 11.17 11.67 -1.81
C ASN A 122 12.49 12.42 -2.09
N ILE A 123 12.45 13.57 -2.78
CA ILE A 123 13.62 14.46 -2.94
C ILE A 123 14.05 15.01 -1.57
N VAL A 124 13.12 15.40 -0.72
CA VAL A 124 13.43 15.84 0.65
C VAL A 124 14.12 14.72 1.44
N SER A 125 13.61 13.49 1.35
CA SER A 125 14.24 12.31 1.98
C SER A 125 15.67 12.10 1.45
N LEU A 126 15.87 12.17 0.15
CA LEU A 126 17.17 12.05 -0.51
C LEU A 126 18.16 13.11 -0.04
N LEU A 127 17.71 14.37 0.06
CA LEU A 127 18.54 15.46 0.58
C LEU A 127 18.87 15.24 2.05
N GLY A 128 17.92 14.74 2.85
CA GLY A 128 18.14 14.39 4.25
C GLY A 128 19.26 13.36 4.41
N PHE A 129 19.23 12.26 3.65
CA PHE A 129 20.29 11.26 3.66
C PHE A 129 21.64 11.81 3.19
N ARG A 130 21.63 12.64 2.13
CA ARG A 130 22.84 13.25 1.60
C ARG A 130 23.48 14.25 2.58
N LEU A 131 22.67 15.01 3.30
CA LEU A 131 23.17 15.94 4.32
C LEU A 131 23.64 15.18 5.55
N ALA A 132 22.90 14.13 5.97
CA ALA A 132 23.27 13.30 7.11
C ALA A 132 24.60 12.56 6.91
N SER A 133 25.01 12.27 5.66
CA SER A 133 26.28 11.61 5.33
C SER A 133 27.52 12.51 5.45
N ARG A 134 27.35 13.83 5.67
CA ARG A 134 28.47 14.74 5.79
C ARG A 134 29.23 14.48 7.10
N PRO A 135 30.58 14.48 7.08
CA PRO A 135 31.38 14.33 8.30
C PRO A 135 31.17 15.53 9.24
N ALA A 136 31.62 15.35 10.48
CA ALA A 136 31.66 16.44 11.45
C ALA A 136 32.55 17.59 10.95
N ASP A 137 32.12 18.83 11.21
CA ASP A 137 32.83 20.08 10.92
C ASP A 137 32.88 20.99 12.17
N GLU A 138 33.53 22.12 12.08
CA GLU A 138 33.67 23.07 13.21
C GLU A 138 32.30 23.55 13.75
N GLY A 139 31.30 23.69 12.90
CA GLY A 139 29.94 24.08 13.27
C GLY A 139 29.10 22.92 13.82
N HIS A 140 29.43 21.69 13.44
CA HIS A 140 28.70 20.48 13.82
C HIS A 140 29.65 19.37 14.32
N PRO A 141 30.21 19.50 15.55
CA PRO A 141 31.22 18.58 16.09
C PRO A 141 30.71 17.13 16.22
N TYR A 142 29.40 16.94 16.35
CA TYR A 142 28.74 15.61 16.46
C TYR A 142 28.28 15.06 15.11
N GLY A 143 28.66 15.69 13.98
CA GLY A 143 28.26 15.30 12.64
C GLY A 143 26.84 15.77 12.27
N HIS A 144 26.41 15.37 11.08
CA HIS A 144 25.18 15.84 10.43
C HIS A 144 24.02 14.83 10.47
N GLY A 145 24.11 13.73 11.21
CA GLY A 145 23.11 12.65 11.22
C GLY A 145 21.69 13.09 11.57
N ARG A 146 21.53 14.21 12.29
CA ARG A 146 20.21 14.76 12.64
C ARG A 146 19.41 15.28 11.45
N TYR A 147 20.04 15.55 10.31
CA TYR A 147 19.32 15.98 9.09
C TYR A 147 18.36 14.92 8.55
N GLU A 148 18.64 13.65 8.79
CA GLU A 148 17.71 12.57 8.45
C GLU A 148 16.40 12.68 9.23
N TYR A 149 16.47 12.93 10.54
CA TYR A 149 15.26 13.12 11.36
C TYR A 149 14.48 14.37 10.96
N LEU A 150 15.17 15.46 10.59
CA LEU A 150 14.51 16.67 10.07
C LEU A 150 13.82 16.40 8.74
N ALA A 151 14.44 15.63 7.85
CA ALA A 151 13.81 15.23 6.59
C ALA A 151 12.59 14.35 6.85
N GLY A 152 12.68 13.37 7.76
CA GLY A 152 11.56 12.54 8.17
C GLY A 152 10.40 13.33 8.77
N LEU A 153 10.71 14.31 9.64
CA LEU A 153 9.71 15.23 10.19
C LEU A 153 9.03 16.04 9.10
N PHE A 154 9.79 16.56 8.13
CA PHE A 154 9.23 17.32 7.01
C PHE A 154 8.28 16.46 6.16
N VAL A 155 8.67 15.22 5.82
CA VAL A 155 7.81 14.26 5.11
C VAL A 155 6.55 13.98 5.93
N ALA A 156 6.65 13.76 7.23
CA ALA A 156 5.48 13.52 8.08
C ALA A 156 4.52 14.71 8.10
N VAL A 157 5.02 15.96 8.11
CA VAL A 157 4.20 17.18 8.02
C VAL A 157 3.49 17.25 6.67
N LEU A 158 4.18 16.91 5.56
CA LEU A 158 3.56 16.86 4.23
C LEU A 158 2.43 15.82 4.18
N VAL A 159 2.65 14.62 4.72
CA VAL A 159 1.62 13.58 4.80
C VAL A 159 0.41 14.06 5.60
N CYS A 160 0.62 14.73 6.73
CA CYS A 160 -0.48 15.33 7.50
C CYS A 160 -1.23 16.40 6.70
N ALA A 161 -0.53 17.28 5.97
CA ALA A 161 -1.15 18.29 5.15
C ALA A 161 -1.99 17.70 4.01
N VAL A 162 -1.49 16.67 3.34
CA VAL A 162 -2.25 15.91 2.32
C VAL A 162 -3.49 15.27 2.94
N GLY A 163 -3.36 14.64 4.11
CA GLY A 163 -4.48 14.03 4.83
C GLY A 163 -5.59 15.04 5.15
N ILE A 164 -5.24 16.24 5.60
CA ILE A 164 -6.19 17.33 5.87
C ILE A 164 -6.88 17.76 4.58
N ASN A 165 -6.15 17.95 3.49
CA ASN A 165 -6.72 18.30 2.19
C ASN A 165 -7.70 17.24 1.68
N LEU A 166 -7.39 15.95 1.83
CA LEU A 166 -8.28 14.85 1.46
C LEU A 166 -9.59 14.86 2.26
N ILE A 167 -9.53 15.19 3.56
CA ILE A 167 -10.72 15.34 4.40
C ILE A 167 -11.59 16.50 3.87
N LEU A 168 -10.99 17.67 3.62
CA LEU A 168 -11.71 18.84 3.11
C LEU A 168 -12.34 18.58 1.74
N GLU A 169 -11.62 17.93 0.84
CA GLU A 169 -12.13 17.54 -0.48
C GLU A 169 -13.27 16.54 -0.36
N SER A 170 -13.16 15.55 0.52
CA SER A 170 -14.20 14.54 0.75
C SER A 170 -15.48 15.19 1.28
N VAL A 171 -15.38 16.09 2.26
CA VAL A 171 -16.52 16.86 2.78
C VAL A 171 -17.16 17.69 1.66
N THR A 172 -16.34 18.35 0.84
CA THR A 172 -16.85 19.15 -0.29
C THR A 172 -17.60 18.29 -1.31
N LYS A 173 -17.09 17.10 -1.64
CA LYS A 173 -17.75 16.14 -2.56
C LYS A 173 -19.04 15.56 -1.99
N ILE A 174 -19.15 15.40 -0.67
CA ILE A 174 -20.39 14.97 -0.01
C ILE A 174 -21.46 16.07 -0.12
N ILE A 175 -21.07 17.34 0.09
CA ILE A 175 -22.00 18.50 0.06
C ILE A 175 -22.40 18.84 -1.38
N LYS A 176 -21.45 18.74 -2.33
CA LYS A 176 -21.63 19.06 -3.75
C LYS A 176 -21.22 17.86 -4.61
N PRO A 177 -22.06 16.83 -4.75
CA PRO A 177 -21.75 15.66 -5.56
C PRO A 177 -21.50 16.04 -7.02
N SER A 178 -20.35 15.69 -7.56
CA SER A 178 -20.02 15.81 -8.97
C SER A 178 -19.91 14.42 -9.59
N PRO A 179 -20.56 14.15 -10.73
CA PRO A 179 -20.45 12.87 -11.41
C PRO A 179 -19.00 12.69 -11.88
N THR A 180 -18.37 11.60 -11.46
CA THR A 180 -17.05 11.19 -11.94
C THR A 180 -17.22 10.10 -12.99
N ALA A 181 -16.81 10.38 -14.23
CA ALA A 181 -16.79 9.37 -15.28
C ALA A 181 -15.50 8.55 -15.19
N TYR A 182 -15.63 7.28 -14.82
CA TYR A 182 -14.51 6.34 -14.83
C TYR A 182 -14.42 5.65 -16.19
N THR A 183 -13.32 5.86 -16.91
CA THR A 183 -13.00 5.12 -18.12
C THR A 183 -12.20 3.87 -17.79
N LEU A 184 -12.22 2.85 -18.66
CA LEU A 184 -11.41 1.65 -18.48
C LEU A 184 -9.91 2.00 -18.35
N VAL A 185 -9.46 3.01 -19.09
CA VAL A 185 -8.07 3.51 -19.02
C VAL A 185 -7.77 4.11 -17.64
N SER A 186 -8.68 4.90 -17.07
CA SER A 186 -8.49 5.48 -15.74
C SER A 186 -8.47 4.42 -14.64
N LEU A 187 -9.32 3.40 -14.73
CA LEU A 187 -9.32 2.27 -13.78
C LEU A 187 -8.04 1.43 -13.87
N ALA A 188 -7.55 1.15 -15.09
CA ALA A 188 -6.31 0.43 -15.28
C ALA A 188 -5.10 1.22 -14.76
N ALA A 189 -5.04 2.53 -15.01
CA ALA A 189 -3.99 3.41 -14.49
C ALA A 189 -4.02 3.47 -12.95
N LEU A 190 -5.21 3.54 -12.35
CA LEU A 190 -5.41 3.53 -10.91
C LEU A 190 -4.92 2.22 -10.29
N ALA A 191 -5.33 1.07 -10.86
CA ALA A 191 -4.91 -0.26 -10.37
C ALA A 191 -3.40 -0.46 -10.47
N THR A 192 -2.78 -0.07 -11.60
CA THR A 192 -1.33 -0.15 -11.80
C THR A 192 -0.58 0.74 -10.79
N SER A 193 -1.04 1.98 -10.62
CA SER A 193 -0.46 2.90 -9.63
C SER A 193 -0.56 2.34 -8.21
N MET A 194 -1.69 1.75 -7.84
CA MET A 194 -1.90 1.14 -6.53
C MET A 194 -0.92 -0.01 -6.28
N LEU A 195 -0.66 -0.87 -7.28
CA LEU A 195 0.32 -1.96 -7.17
C LEU A 195 1.74 -1.44 -6.96
N VAL A 196 2.15 -0.41 -7.71
CA VAL A 196 3.47 0.22 -7.57
C VAL A 196 3.61 0.86 -6.19
N LYS A 197 2.60 1.62 -5.73
CA LYS A 197 2.59 2.25 -4.40
C LYS A 197 2.61 1.22 -3.26
N LEU A 198 1.90 0.11 -3.42
CA LEU A 198 1.94 -0.99 -2.44
C LEU A 198 3.34 -1.60 -2.34
N TRP A 199 4.01 -1.80 -3.49
CA TRP A 199 5.39 -2.26 -3.51
C TRP A 199 6.34 -1.25 -2.85
N MET A 200 6.20 0.06 -3.17
CA MET A 200 6.99 1.12 -2.55
C MET A 200 6.80 1.16 -1.03
N ALA A 201 5.56 1.04 -0.54
CA ALA A 201 5.27 0.99 0.88
C ALA A 201 5.95 -0.20 1.57
N ALA A 202 5.88 -1.40 0.96
CA ALA A 202 6.53 -2.60 1.49
C ALA A 202 8.06 -2.46 1.48
N PHE A 203 8.63 -1.95 0.41
CA PHE A 203 10.07 -1.75 0.25
C PHE A 203 10.63 -0.75 1.26
N ASN A 204 10.04 0.46 1.32
CA ASN A 204 10.49 1.50 2.24
C ASN A 204 10.33 1.06 3.71
N ARG A 205 9.25 0.32 4.04
CA ARG A 205 9.06 -0.20 5.40
C ARG A 205 10.09 -1.27 5.75
N ALA A 206 10.36 -2.22 4.85
CA ALA A 206 11.35 -3.28 5.08
C ALA A 206 12.75 -2.68 5.24
N LEU A 207 13.14 -1.77 4.34
CA LEU A 207 14.45 -1.12 4.41
C LEU A 207 14.54 -0.17 5.60
N GLY A 208 13.51 0.63 5.87
CA GLY A 208 13.46 1.55 7.01
C GLY A 208 13.64 0.84 8.35
N ASN A 209 12.97 -0.32 8.53
CA ASN A 209 13.17 -1.15 9.71
C ASN A 209 14.57 -1.77 9.78
N ARG A 210 15.19 -2.10 8.63
CA ARG A 210 16.53 -2.72 8.59
C ARG A 210 17.63 -1.73 8.94
N ILE A 211 17.48 -0.47 8.54
CA ILE A 211 18.49 0.59 8.78
C ILE A 211 18.07 1.57 9.88
N ASP A 212 16.97 1.32 10.58
CA ASP A 212 16.41 2.17 11.64
C ASP A 212 16.24 3.62 11.18
N SER A 213 15.49 3.80 10.05
CA SER A 213 15.26 5.08 9.41
C SER A 213 13.80 5.51 9.49
N GLU A 214 13.51 6.49 10.34
CA GLU A 214 12.18 7.10 10.48
C GLU A 214 11.72 7.79 9.18
N THR A 215 12.66 8.33 8.41
CA THR A 215 12.36 8.97 7.11
C THR A 215 11.78 7.96 6.12
N LEU A 216 12.36 6.76 6.00
CA LEU A 216 11.81 5.71 5.12
C LEU A 216 10.50 5.14 5.65
N ILE A 217 10.33 5.06 6.97
CA ILE A 217 9.07 4.64 7.59
C ILE A 217 7.95 5.64 7.28
N ALA A 218 8.25 6.96 7.37
CA ALA A 218 7.31 8.02 7.00
C ALA A 218 6.92 7.94 5.50
N THR A 219 7.89 7.76 4.61
CA THR A 219 7.65 7.56 3.16
C THR A 219 6.84 6.28 2.87
N ALA A 220 7.07 5.21 3.62
CA ALA A 220 6.28 3.99 3.52
C ALA A 220 4.82 4.21 3.93
N GLN A 221 4.59 5.02 4.97
CA GLN A 221 3.25 5.35 5.42
C GLN A 221 2.51 6.23 4.41
N ASP A 222 3.20 7.18 3.78
CA ASP A 222 2.67 8.00 2.69
C ASP A 222 2.19 7.13 1.52
N SER A 223 3.07 6.28 0.98
CA SER A 223 2.71 5.32 -0.08
C SER A 223 1.55 4.39 0.30
N LYS A 224 1.44 4.00 1.58
CA LYS A 224 0.33 3.19 2.08
C LYS A 224 -0.99 3.98 2.10
N ASN A 225 -0.96 5.25 2.48
CA ASN A 225 -2.13 6.12 2.46
C ASN A 225 -2.65 6.29 1.03
N ASP A 226 -1.76 6.45 0.04
CA ASP A 226 -2.13 6.49 -1.38
C ASP A 226 -2.84 5.21 -1.84
N VAL A 227 -2.38 4.04 -1.40
CA VAL A 227 -3.05 2.76 -1.70
C VAL A 227 -4.45 2.71 -1.10
N ILE A 228 -4.64 3.17 0.15
CA ILE A 228 -5.94 3.19 0.81
C ILE A 228 -6.89 4.15 0.08
N THR A 229 -6.43 5.35 -0.27
CA THR A 229 -7.21 6.35 -1.00
C THR A 229 -7.60 5.85 -2.39
N SER A 230 -6.64 5.34 -3.17
CA SER A 230 -6.87 4.76 -4.49
C SER A 230 -7.81 3.55 -4.44
N GLY A 231 -7.65 2.69 -3.42
CA GLY A 231 -8.52 1.54 -3.19
C GLY A 231 -9.96 1.95 -2.88
N SER A 232 -10.16 3.00 -2.09
CA SER A 232 -11.48 3.56 -1.78
C SER A 232 -12.17 4.10 -3.03
N VAL A 233 -11.42 4.79 -3.90
CA VAL A 233 -11.93 5.27 -5.20
C VAL A 233 -12.30 4.11 -6.11
N LEU A 234 -11.48 3.06 -6.17
CA LEU A 234 -11.74 1.88 -6.99
C LEU A 234 -13.03 1.15 -6.54
N VAL A 235 -13.23 0.99 -5.22
CA VAL A 235 -14.45 0.39 -4.67
C VAL A 235 -15.68 1.25 -4.96
N ALA A 236 -15.55 2.57 -4.92
CA ALA A 236 -16.65 3.48 -5.23
C ALA A 236 -17.00 3.52 -6.73
N ALA A 237 -16.09 3.10 -7.61
CA ALA A 237 -16.27 3.09 -9.06
C ALA A 237 -16.88 1.79 -9.59
N LEU A 238 -16.97 0.73 -8.79
CA LEU A 238 -17.54 -0.58 -9.09
C LEU A 238 -18.99 -0.69 -8.65
#